data_da7dcb44ee40cee607312e8c30fa7f4a
#
_entry.id   da7dcb44ee40cee607312e8c30fa7f4a
#
_cell.length_a   1.000
_cell.length_b   1.000
_cell.length_c   1.000
_cell.angle_alpha   90.00
_cell.angle_beta   90.00
_cell.angle_gamma   90.00
#
_symmetry.space_group_name_H-M   'P 1'
#
loop_
_entity.id
_entity.type
_entity.pdbx_description
1 polymer ?
#
loop_
_entity_poly.entity_id
_entity_poly.type
_entity_poly.pdbx_seq_one_letter_code
_entity_poly.pdbx_strand_id
1 'polypeptide(L)'
;MKIWIKRILLSIAALLALSTAVLGFLSSRPGADELRGSVEINKPSADVWAFLEEPEKLKSWVGWMKEIREATPGSRGVGSRQVWVMEDMNNGGALMEINGEVIAYRPGRSKTVRINVPGVFTGETEYSVEDLGGGRSRFSQNSKYAFANSFTKLLTPIIMPSASKKGKEDMQRLKNKVEAQ
;
A
#
# COMPACT_ATOMS: atom_id res chain seq x y z
N MET A 1 20.22 -3.67 -47.36
CA MET A 1 20.44 -3.65 -45.90
C MET A 1 19.99 -2.37 -45.18
N LYS A 2 20.26 -1.14 -45.68
CA LYS A 2 19.89 0.13 -44.99
C LYS A 2 18.37 0.39 -44.89
N ILE A 3 17.55 0.01 -45.84
CA ILE A 3 16.09 0.25 -45.83
C ILE A 3 15.36 -0.65 -44.80
N TRP A 4 15.81 -1.87 -44.66
CA TRP A 4 15.24 -2.83 -43.68
C TRP A 4 15.49 -2.40 -42.24
N ILE A 5 16.68 -1.94 -41.96
CA ILE A 5 17.05 -1.40 -40.63
C ILE A 5 16.18 -0.17 -40.30
N LYS A 6 15.98 0.75 -41.24
CA LYS A 6 15.10 1.92 -41.04
C LYS A 6 13.65 1.50 -40.72
N ARG A 7 13.12 0.52 -41.43
CA ARG A 7 11.74 0.01 -41.18
C ARG A 7 11.62 -0.64 -39.82
N ILE A 8 12.62 -1.44 -39.40
CA ILE A 8 12.65 -2.04 -38.06
C ILE A 8 12.71 -0.95 -36.96
N LEU A 9 13.60 0.05 -37.11
CA LEU A 9 13.69 1.15 -36.16
C LEU A 9 12.40 1.97 -36.07
N LEU A 10 11.76 2.25 -37.20
CA LEU A 10 10.46 2.94 -37.22
C LEU A 10 9.35 2.10 -36.55
N SER A 11 9.33 0.80 -36.75
CA SER A 11 8.36 -0.09 -36.10
C SER A 11 8.58 -0.12 -34.59
N ILE A 12 9.82 -0.20 -34.12
CA ILE A 12 10.16 -0.16 -32.69
C ILE A 12 9.75 1.19 -32.09
N ALA A 13 10.08 2.31 -32.76
CA ALA A 13 9.68 3.64 -32.29
C ALA A 13 8.17 3.81 -32.21
N ALA A 14 7.43 3.30 -33.19
CA ALA A 14 5.96 3.32 -33.19
C ALA A 14 5.37 2.48 -32.04
N LEU A 15 5.93 1.29 -31.78
CA LEU A 15 5.52 0.44 -30.66
C LEU A 15 5.78 1.10 -29.31
N LEU A 16 6.95 1.72 -29.14
CA LEU A 16 7.29 2.45 -27.91
C LEU A 16 6.34 3.65 -27.69
N ALA A 17 6.08 4.43 -28.75
CA ALA A 17 5.15 5.55 -28.67
C ALA A 17 3.73 5.10 -28.31
N LEU A 18 3.24 4.02 -28.94
CA LEU A 18 1.94 3.45 -28.64
C LEU A 18 1.87 2.93 -27.19
N SER A 19 2.89 2.20 -26.75
CA SER A 19 2.96 1.68 -25.37
C SER A 19 2.95 2.81 -24.35
N THR A 20 3.72 3.88 -24.60
CA THR A 20 3.75 5.06 -23.72
C THR A 20 2.40 5.77 -23.69
N ALA A 21 1.73 5.92 -24.83
CA ALA A 21 0.40 6.52 -24.90
C ALA A 21 -0.65 5.69 -24.15
N VAL A 22 -0.63 4.36 -24.29
CA VAL A 22 -1.52 3.45 -23.56
C VAL A 22 -1.27 3.52 -22.05
N LEU A 23 -0.03 3.44 -21.61
CA LEU A 23 0.33 3.57 -20.19
C LEU A 23 -0.07 4.94 -19.64
N GLY A 24 0.17 6.02 -20.38
CA GLY A 24 -0.24 7.37 -20.01
C GLY A 24 -1.75 7.51 -19.85
N PHE A 25 -2.51 6.93 -20.77
CA PHE A 25 -3.99 6.89 -20.68
C PHE A 25 -4.45 6.10 -19.45
N LEU A 26 -3.88 4.92 -19.20
CA LEU A 26 -4.25 4.07 -18.06
C LEU A 26 -3.85 4.71 -16.74
N SER A 27 -2.69 5.34 -16.65
CA SER A 27 -2.20 6.02 -15.44
C SER A 27 -2.94 7.30 -15.10
N SER A 28 -3.68 7.88 -16.05
CA SER A 28 -4.51 9.08 -15.85
C SER A 28 -5.96 8.76 -15.46
N ARG A 29 -6.35 7.49 -15.43
CA ARG A 29 -7.71 7.10 -15.04
C ARG A 29 -7.96 7.41 -13.56
N PRO A 30 -9.18 7.84 -13.18
CA PRO A 30 -9.55 7.96 -11.78
C PRO A 30 -9.29 6.66 -11.01
N GLY A 31 -8.62 6.77 -9.88
CA GLY A 31 -8.29 5.63 -9.02
C GLY A 31 -7.08 4.80 -9.46
N ALA A 32 -6.36 5.19 -10.52
CA ALA A 32 -5.14 4.50 -10.94
C ALA A 32 -4.01 4.52 -9.89
N ASP A 33 -4.07 5.45 -8.95
CA ASP A 33 -3.17 5.66 -7.83
C ASP A 33 -3.78 5.28 -6.48
N GLU A 34 -4.90 4.54 -6.48
CA GLU A 34 -5.61 4.14 -5.27
C GLU A 34 -5.57 2.63 -5.04
N LEU A 35 -5.46 2.23 -3.78
CA LEU A 35 -5.68 0.86 -3.33
C LEU A 35 -6.83 0.84 -2.35
N ARG A 36 -7.80 -0.03 -2.59
CA ARG A 36 -8.94 -0.22 -1.71
C ARG A 36 -9.15 -1.71 -1.45
N GLY A 37 -9.44 -2.04 -0.21
CA GLY A 37 -9.76 -3.40 0.16
C GLY A 37 -10.48 -3.46 1.49
N SER A 38 -11.24 -4.53 1.69
CA SER A 38 -11.87 -4.83 2.97
C SER A 38 -12.00 -6.33 3.18
N VAL A 39 -12.07 -6.74 4.45
CA VAL A 39 -12.29 -8.13 4.85
C VAL A 39 -13.18 -8.17 6.08
N GLU A 40 -14.12 -9.11 6.10
CA GLU A 40 -14.93 -9.40 7.31
C GLU A 40 -14.22 -10.43 8.17
N ILE A 41 -14.22 -10.19 9.47
CA ILE A 41 -13.51 -10.96 10.50
C ILE A 41 -14.52 -11.35 11.57
N ASN A 42 -14.55 -12.63 11.94
CA ASN A 42 -15.46 -13.18 12.95
C ASN A 42 -14.91 -12.96 14.37
N LYS A 43 -14.59 -11.71 14.68
CA LYS A 43 -14.14 -11.25 16.00
C LYS A 43 -14.61 -9.81 16.23
N PRO A 44 -14.72 -9.38 17.51
CA PRO A 44 -15.05 -8.01 17.86
C PRO A 44 -14.06 -7.00 17.28
N SER A 45 -14.53 -5.79 17.00
CA SER A 45 -13.71 -4.71 16.44
C SER A 45 -12.49 -4.36 17.31
N ALA A 46 -12.58 -4.50 18.62
CA ALA A 46 -11.47 -4.26 19.54
C ALA A 46 -10.31 -5.23 19.32
N ASP A 47 -10.59 -6.51 19.02
CA ASP A 47 -9.55 -7.51 18.76
C ASP A 47 -8.81 -7.20 17.46
N VAL A 48 -9.55 -6.80 16.41
CA VAL A 48 -8.96 -6.36 15.13
C VAL A 48 -8.12 -5.08 15.31
N TRP A 49 -8.63 -4.13 16.09
CA TRP A 49 -7.95 -2.86 16.36
C TRP A 49 -6.59 -3.06 17.02
N ALA A 50 -6.46 -4.02 17.94
CA ALA A 50 -5.19 -4.35 18.58
C ALA A 50 -4.10 -4.74 17.57
N PHE A 51 -4.46 -5.38 16.44
CA PHE A 51 -3.52 -5.73 15.36
C PHE A 51 -3.04 -4.52 14.53
N LEU A 52 -3.70 -3.38 14.67
CA LEU A 52 -3.28 -2.12 14.02
C LEU A 52 -2.43 -1.25 14.94
N GLU A 53 -2.52 -1.46 16.25
CA GLU A 53 -1.88 -0.61 17.26
C GLU A 53 -0.58 -1.20 17.84
N GLU A 54 -0.54 -2.52 18.00
CA GLU A 54 0.60 -3.19 18.60
C GLU A 54 1.64 -3.53 17.52
N PRO A 55 2.91 -3.04 17.61
CA PRO A 55 3.92 -3.22 16.58
C PRO A 55 4.15 -4.69 16.19
N GLU A 56 4.21 -5.59 17.17
CA GLU A 56 4.43 -7.01 16.90
C GLU A 56 3.23 -7.68 16.23
N LYS A 57 2.01 -7.28 16.60
CA LYS A 57 0.80 -7.74 15.93
C LYS A 57 0.74 -7.18 14.50
N LEU A 58 1.05 -5.89 14.29
CA LEU A 58 1.11 -5.27 12.98
C LEU A 58 2.10 -6.01 12.06
N LYS A 59 3.30 -6.29 12.52
CA LYS A 59 4.31 -7.08 11.80
C LYS A 59 3.83 -8.48 11.44
N SER A 60 2.98 -9.08 12.27
CA SER A 60 2.57 -10.48 12.09
C SER A 60 1.71 -10.71 10.85
N TRP A 61 1.03 -9.67 10.33
CA TRP A 61 0.15 -9.80 9.18
C TRP A 61 0.60 -9.02 7.93
N VAL A 62 1.40 -7.97 8.08
CA VAL A 62 2.01 -7.27 6.93
C VAL A 62 3.22 -8.05 6.46
N GLY A 63 3.08 -8.78 5.36
CA GLY A 63 4.00 -9.84 4.96
C GLY A 63 5.41 -9.43 4.55
N TRP A 64 5.66 -8.16 4.28
CA TRP A 64 6.99 -7.65 3.90
C TRP A 64 7.61 -6.77 4.99
N MET A 65 6.88 -6.50 6.07
CA MET A 65 7.37 -5.69 7.16
C MET A 65 8.40 -6.48 7.97
N LYS A 66 9.63 -5.99 8.00
CA LYS A 66 10.75 -6.58 8.75
C LYS A 66 10.91 -5.95 10.12
N GLU A 67 10.77 -4.63 10.17
CA GLU A 67 11.02 -3.86 11.37
C GLU A 67 10.09 -2.64 11.44
N ILE A 68 9.73 -2.25 12.65
CA ILE A 68 9.06 -0.98 12.95
C ILE A 68 9.96 -0.23 13.93
N ARG A 69 10.42 0.95 13.53
CA ARG A 69 11.16 1.87 14.40
C ARG A 69 10.26 3.03 14.78
N GLU A 70 10.04 3.24 16.05
CA GLU A 70 9.22 4.34 16.55
C GLU A 70 10.08 5.61 16.67
N ALA A 71 9.79 6.61 15.84
CA ALA A 71 10.42 7.93 15.95
C ALA A 71 9.82 8.74 17.12
N THR A 72 8.61 8.40 17.57
CA THR A 72 7.92 9.00 18.72
C THR A 72 7.47 7.86 19.66
N PRO A 73 8.36 7.36 20.52
CA PRO A 73 8.08 6.21 21.38
C PRO A 73 6.86 6.40 22.26
N GLY A 74 6.00 5.37 22.33
CA GLY A 74 4.78 5.36 23.17
C GLY A 74 3.63 6.23 22.67
N SER A 75 3.80 7.05 21.63
CA SER A 75 2.73 7.84 21.06
C SER A 75 1.92 7.02 20.05
N ARG A 76 0.59 7.06 20.18
CA ARG A 76 -0.34 6.35 19.27
C ARG A 76 -1.34 7.28 18.56
N GLY A 77 -1.36 8.56 18.92
CA GLY A 77 -2.29 9.56 18.40
C GLY A 77 -1.76 10.32 17.20
N VAL A 78 -2.48 11.38 16.84
CA VAL A 78 -2.06 12.31 15.78
C VAL A 78 -0.68 12.88 16.08
N GLY A 79 0.18 12.93 15.06
CA GLY A 79 1.58 13.36 15.16
C GLY A 79 2.58 12.25 15.52
N SER A 80 2.12 11.05 15.90
CA SER A 80 3.04 9.92 16.12
C SER A 80 3.67 9.48 14.80
N ARG A 81 4.98 9.17 14.86
CA ARG A 81 5.80 8.82 13.70
C ARG A 81 6.44 7.46 13.87
N GLN A 82 6.53 6.75 12.77
CA GLN A 82 7.18 5.45 12.68
C GLN A 82 7.97 5.35 11.37
N VAL A 83 9.00 4.54 11.38
CA VAL A 83 9.68 4.10 10.15
C VAL A 83 9.43 2.60 9.99
N TRP A 84 8.79 2.23 8.89
CA TRP A 84 8.58 0.84 8.53
C TRP A 84 9.66 0.38 7.57
N VAL A 85 10.43 -0.62 7.98
CA VAL A 85 11.42 -1.28 7.12
C VAL A 85 10.72 -2.42 6.41
N MET A 86 10.57 -2.28 5.11
CA MET A 86 9.87 -3.22 4.25
C MET A 86 10.87 -3.93 3.34
N GLU A 87 10.66 -5.21 3.07
CA GLU A 87 11.44 -5.97 2.09
C GLU A 87 10.74 -5.91 0.73
N ASP A 88 11.38 -5.32 -0.27
CA ASP A 88 10.84 -5.27 -1.63
C ASP A 88 11.17 -6.57 -2.38
N MET A 89 10.24 -7.52 -2.33
CA MET A 89 10.37 -8.80 -3.01
C MET A 89 10.42 -8.67 -4.55
N ASN A 90 9.96 -7.54 -5.10
CA ASN A 90 10.05 -7.29 -6.55
C ASN A 90 11.42 -6.74 -6.95
N ASN A 91 12.21 -6.31 -5.97
CA ASN A 91 13.57 -5.78 -6.15
C ASN A 91 14.61 -6.64 -5.42
N GLY A 92 14.53 -7.97 -5.59
CA GLY A 92 15.48 -8.92 -5.03
C GLY A 92 15.57 -8.93 -3.50
N GLY A 93 14.55 -8.48 -2.79
CA GLY A 93 14.55 -8.41 -1.34
C GLY A 93 15.25 -7.16 -0.77
N ALA A 94 15.48 -6.12 -1.59
CA ALA A 94 16.04 -4.87 -1.12
C ALA A 94 15.18 -4.25 -0.01
N LEU A 95 15.82 -3.70 1.01
CA LEU A 95 15.11 -3.02 2.09
C LEU A 95 14.72 -1.60 1.66
N MET A 96 13.49 -1.23 1.97
CA MET A 96 12.93 0.09 1.74
C MET A 96 12.38 0.65 3.05
N GLU A 97 12.74 1.90 3.37
CA GLU A 97 12.20 2.60 4.53
C GLU A 97 11.01 3.47 4.13
N ILE A 98 9.90 3.27 4.81
CA ILE A 98 8.68 4.06 4.65
C ILE A 98 8.47 4.88 5.92
N ASN A 99 8.54 6.21 5.80
CA ASN A 99 8.22 7.10 6.90
C ASN A 99 6.70 7.23 7.01
N GLY A 100 6.16 6.96 8.18
CA GLY A 100 4.74 7.08 8.50
C GLY A 100 4.49 8.13 9.57
N GLU A 101 3.45 8.95 9.40
CA GLU A 101 2.95 9.89 10.40
C GLU A 101 1.43 9.75 10.52
N VAL A 102 0.92 9.57 11.71
CA VAL A 102 -0.53 9.53 11.96
C VAL A 102 -1.08 10.96 11.86
N ILE A 103 -1.98 11.20 10.90
CA ILE A 103 -2.57 12.52 10.63
C ILE A 103 -4.03 12.62 11.06
N ALA A 104 -4.72 11.50 11.26
CA ALA A 104 -6.04 11.42 11.85
C ALA A 104 -6.14 10.15 12.69
N TYR A 105 -6.83 10.23 13.83
CA TYR A 105 -6.92 9.14 14.77
C TYR A 105 -8.25 9.14 15.52
N ARG A 106 -8.97 8.04 15.44
CA ARG A 106 -10.19 7.76 16.20
C ARG A 106 -10.02 6.38 16.86
N PRO A 107 -9.64 6.31 18.14
CA PRO A 107 -9.36 5.05 18.83
C PRO A 107 -10.46 3.99 18.65
N GLY A 108 -10.08 2.77 18.32
CA GLY A 108 -11.01 1.65 18.10
C GLY A 108 -11.80 1.72 16.78
N ARG A 109 -11.63 2.77 15.96
CA ARG A 109 -12.44 2.98 14.74
C ARG A 109 -11.61 3.23 13.48
N SER A 110 -10.74 4.23 13.49
CA SER A 110 -9.94 4.53 12.30
C SER A 110 -8.66 5.29 12.62
N LYS A 111 -7.65 5.09 11.78
CA LYS A 111 -6.46 5.94 11.73
C LYS A 111 -6.05 6.19 10.29
N THR A 112 -5.62 7.41 10.01
CA THR A 112 -5.01 7.77 8.73
C THR A 112 -3.53 8.02 8.93
N VAL A 113 -2.73 7.34 8.16
CA VAL A 113 -1.27 7.48 8.17
C VAL A 113 -0.83 8.09 6.86
N ARG A 114 -0.14 9.22 6.94
CA ARG A 114 0.62 9.76 5.80
C ARG A 114 1.91 8.99 5.69
N ILE A 115 2.20 8.46 4.52
CA ILE A 115 3.40 7.70 4.22
C ILE A 115 4.27 8.43 3.21
N ASN A 116 5.58 8.28 3.34
CA ASN A 116 6.54 8.91 2.45
C ASN A 116 7.76 8.03 2.24
N VAL A 117 8.08 7.78 0.97
CA VAL A 117 9.35 7.23 0.52
C VAL A 117 10.03 8.31 -0.32
N PRO A 118 11.08 8.96 0.21
CA PRO A 118 11.72 10.09 -0.47
C PRO A 118 12.13 9.76 -1.90
N GLY A 119 11.76 10.62 -2.84
CA GLY A 119 12.08 10.45 -4.27
C GLY A 119 11.25 9.37 -5.01
N VAL A 120 10.37 8.63 -4.33
CA VAL A 120 9.56 7.57 -4.94
C VAL A 120 8.07 7.91 -4.90
N PHE A 121 7.48 8.04 -3.72
CA PHE A 121 6.07 8.42 -3.56
C PHE A 121 5.77 9.03 -2.19
N THR A 122 4.66 9.74 -2.12
CA THR A 122 3.94 10.04 -0.90
C THR A 122 2.54 9.44 -0.98
N GLY A 123 1.88 9.23 0.16
CA GLY A 123 0.50 8.73 0.14
C GLY A 123 -0.18 8.90 1.48
N GLU A 124 -1.48 8.66 1.49
CA GLU A 124 -2.28 8.59 2.70
C GLU A 124 -3.03 7.26 2.71
N THR A 125 -2.95 6.55 3.82
CA THR A 125 -3.66 5.29 4.03
C THR A 125 -4.57 5.43 5.23
N GLU A 126 -5.87 5.27 5.01
CA GLU A 126 -6.86 5.12 6.06
C GLU A 126 -7.08 3.64 6.34
N TYR A 127 -6.94 3.29 7.59
CA TYR A 127 -7.36 2.01 8.16
C TYR A 127 -8.61 2.24 8.99
N SER A 128 -9.65 1.43 8.80
CA SER A 128 -10.87 1.51 9.60
C SER A 128 -11.35 0.14 10.02
N VAL A 129 -11.97 0.08 11.20
CA VAL A 129 -12.62 -1.11 11.75
C VAL A 129 -14.04 -0.73 12.12
N GLU A 130 -15.00 -1.41 11.50
CA GLU A 130 -16.44 -1.26 11.73
C GLU A 130 -16.95 -2.47 12.51
N ASP A 131 -17.74 -2.23 13.55
CA ASP A 131 -18.47 -3.30 14.25
C ASP A 131 -19.74 -3.65 13.47
N LEU A 132 -19.86 -4.91 13.06
CA LEU A 132 -21.01 -5.44 12.32
C LEU A 132 -22.07 -6.08 13.24
N GLY A 133 -21.82 -6.08 14.55
CA GLY A 133 -22.65 -6.82 15.53
C GLY A 133 -22.41 -8.33 15.50
N GLY A 134 -22.89 -9.01 16.56
CA GLY A 134 -22.76 -10.46 16.68
C GLY A 134 -21.34 -10.97 16.79
N GLY A 135 -20.42 -10.16 17.33
CA GLY A 135 -18.99 -10.52 17.45
C GLY A 135 -18.23 -10.51 16.12
N ARG A 136 -18.72 -9.79 15.12
CA ARG A 136 -18.10 -9.65 13.81
C ARG A 136 -17.69 -8.21 13.55
N SER A 137 -16.65 -8.03 12.76
CA SER A 137 -16.19 -6.71 12.33
C SER A 137 -15.73 -6.70 10.87
N ARG A 138 -15.61 -5.51 10.30
CA ARG A 138 -15.03 -5.28 8.98
C ARG A 138 -13.81 -4.42 9.12
N PHE A 139 -12.66 -4.92 8.67
CA PHE A 139 -11.47 -4.13 8.44
C PHE A 139 -11.47 -3.61 7.02
N SER A 140 -11.14 -2.32 6.84
CA SER A 140 -10.98 -1.70 5.52
C SER A 140 -9.70 -0.89 5.47
N GLN A 141 -9.06 -0.88 4.29
CA GLN A 141 -7.89 -0.08 3.98
C GLN A 141 -8.14 0.68 2.69
N ASN A 142 -7.98 2.00 2.74
CA ASN A 142 -8.06 2.88 1.59
C ASN A 142 -6.77 3.68 1.51
N SER A 143 -6.04 3.53 0.41
CA SER A 143 -4.77 4.22 0.20
C SER A 143 -4.84 5.03 -1.09
N LYS A 144 -4.25 6.23 -1.07
CA LYS A 144 -4.05 7.07 -2.23
C LYS A 144 -2.59 7.51 -2.30
N TYR A 145 -1.99 7.38 -3.48
CA TYR A 145 -0.56 7.64 -3.68
C TYR A 145 -0.34 8.80 -4.63
N ALA A 146 0.72 9.57 -4.38
CA ALA A 146 1.24 10.57 -5.30
C ALA A 146 2.71 10.21 -5.60
N PHE A 147 3.00 9.87 -6.85
CA PHE A 147 4.33 9.47 -7.29
C PHE A 147 5.21 10.69 -7.54
N ALA A 148 6.49 10.60 -7.16
CA ALA A 148 7.41 11.73 -7.16
C ALA A 148 7.76 12.24 -8.56
N ASN A 149 7.63 11.38 -9.59
CA ASN A 149 7.95 11.76 -10.96
C ASN A 149 7.01 11.11 -11.98
N SER A 150 6.97 11.72 -13.19
CA SER A 150 6.08 11.28 -14.27
C SER A 150 6.38 9.88 -14.77
N PHE A 151 7.63 9.42 -14.70
CA PHE A 151 8.00 8.07 -15.13
C PHE A 151 7.39 7.01 -14.19
N THR A 152 7.54 7.19 -12.87
CA THR A 152 6.92 6.27 -11.88
C THR A 152 5.39 6.31 -11.99
N LYS A 153 4.81 7.49 -12.20
CA LYS A 153 3.37 7.64 -12.45
C LYS A 153 2.92 6.86 -13.69
N LEU A 154 3.70 6.90 -14.77
CA LEU A 154 3.42 6.16 -16.01
C LEU A 154 3.37 4.64 -15.77
N LEU A 155 4.12 4.13 -14.80
CA LEU A 155 4.20 2.71 -14.46
C LEU A 155 3.09 2.23 -13.50
N THR A 156 2.21 3.11 -13.01
CA THR A 156 1.12 2.72 -12.09
C THR A 156 0.25 1.57 -12.59
N PRO A 157 -0.13 1.47 -13.89
CA PRO A 157 -0.92 0.34 -14.38
C PRO A 157 -0.20 -1.02 -14.24
N ILE A 158 1.13 -1.02 -14.10
CA ILE A 158 1.94 -2.22 -13.92
C ILE A 158 2.14 -2.49 -12.42
N ILE A 159 2.40 -1.45 -11.63
CA ILE A 159 2.75 -1.56 -10.20
C ILE A 159 1.51 -1.82 -9.34
N MET A 160 0.43 -1.07 -9.56
CA MET A 160 -0.74 -1.10 -8.67
C MET A 160 -1.48 -2.44 -8.61
N PRO A 161 -1.60 -3.25 -9.67
CA PRO A 161 -2.18 -4.59 -9.57
C PRO A 161 -1.41 -5.51 -8.63
N SER A 162 -0.08 -5.47 -8.65
CA SER A 162 0.77 -6.24 -7.73
C SER A 162 0.60 -5.78 -6.29
N ALA A 163 0.59 -4.47 -6.04
CA ALA A 163 0.35 -3.90 -4.73
C ALA A 163 -1.05 -4.25 -4.20
N SER A 164 -2.08 -4.21 -5.06
CA SER A 164 -3.44 -4.62 -4.70
C SER A 164 -3.54 -6.10 -4.31
N LYS A 165 -2.88 -6.98 -5.07
CA LYS A 165 -2.82 -8.40 -4.74
C LYS A 165 -2.20 -8.62 -3.36
N LYS A 166 -1.07 -8.01 -3.09
CA LYS A 166 -0.38 -8.10 -1.79
C LYS A 166 -1.22 -7.54 -0.64
N GLY A 167 -1.88 -6.40 -0.83
CA GLY A 167 -2.80 -5.87 0.18
C GLY A 167 -3.93 -6.85 0.53
N LYS A 168 -4.48 -7.55 -0.46
CA LYS A 168 -5.49 -8.60 -0.22
C LYS A 168 -4.93 -9.80 0.55
N GLU A 169 -3.71 -10.22 0.24
CA GLU A 169 -3.02 -11.29 0.96
C GLU A 169 -2.74 -10.90 2.41
N ASP A 170 -2.35 -9.65 2.66
CA ASP A 170 -2.15 -9.11 4.00
C ASP A 170 -3.45 -9.08 4.80
N MET A 171 -4.54 -8.61 4.21
CA MET A 171 -5.86 -8.62 4.85
C MET A 171 -6.31 -10.04 5.19
N GLN A 172 -6.05 -11.01 4.32
CA GLN A 172 -6.38 -12.41 4.61
C GLN A 172 -5.52 -12.96 5.76
N ARG A 173 -4.24 -12.59 5.83
CA ARG A 173 -3.38 -12.92 6.97
C ARG A 173 -3.89 -12.29 8.27
N LEU A 174 -4.29 -11.00 8.23
CA LEU A 174 -4.90 -10.33 9.37
C LEU A 174 -6.11 -11.13 9.87
N LYS A 175 -7.05 -11.44 8.98
CA LYS A 175 -8.22 -12.24 9.31
C LYS A 175 -7.84 -13.55 10.01
N ASN A 176 -6.96 -14.32 9.39
CA ASN A 176 -6.54 -15.62 9.93
C ASN A 176 -5.86 -15.48 11.31
N LYS A 177 -5.05 -14.42 11.51
CA LYS A 177 -4.36 -14.17 12.79
C LYS A 177 -5.31 -13.76 13.91
N VAL A 178 -6.28 -12.91 13.59
CA VAL A 178 -7.27 -12.45 14.58
C VAL A 178 -8.23 -13.59 14.94
N GLU A 179 -8.71 -14.36 13.98
CA GLU A 179 -9.65 -15.46 14.20
C GLU A 179 -9.01 -16.66 14.91
N ALA A 180 -7.67 -16.79 14.91
CA ALA A 180 -6.93 -17.83 15.60
C ALA A 180 -6.68 -17.55 17.10
N GLN A 181 -7.00 -16.34 17.61
CA GLN A 181 -6.96 -15.99 19.03
C GLN A 181 -8.29 -16.35 19.70
#